data_a8b7e8f511b15b9139aba76bd888fdf7
#
_entry.id   a8b7e8f511b15b9139aba76bd888fdf7
#
_cell.length_a   1.000
_cell.length_b   1.000
_cell.length_c   1.000
_cell.angle_alpha   90.00
_cell.angle_beta   90.00
_cell.angle_gamma   90.00
#
_symmetry.space_group_name_H-M   'P 1'
#
loop_
_entity.id
_entity.type
_entity.pdbx_description
1 polymer ?
#
loop_
_entity_poly.entity_id
_entity_poly.type
_entity_poly.pdbx_seq_one_letter_code
_entity_poly.pdbx_strand_id
1 'polypeptide(L)'
;MYPTEEFNLLLKEADKKKLQGEHIEAIKICEQVLVNDLECVEAYEEIGDNYLSLRYYDKAKKALNRSLQLNPRSANGNYLLGFVFSAVGDWKRSIEYLERADEIEANHPEILRCLGWSIFHEGQRKRGIIILERALNLSQNDPLILSDLGVCYLNDKNFERAAVLFKKVLEIEPQNEKARECLNAVKFFQKEFKKLRNSKE
;
A
#
# COMPACT_ATOMS: atom_id res chain seq x y z
N MET A 1 35.65 -3.62 8.93
CA MET A 1 34.43 -4.03 9.65
C MET A 1 33.89 -2.78 10.30
N TYR A 2 32.95 -2.09 9.65
CA TYR A 2 32.34 -0.87 10.20
C TYR A 2 31.32 -1.26 11.26
N PRO A 3 31.14 -0.44 12.31
CA PRO A 3 30.26 -0.81 13.42
C PRO A 3 28.80 -0.81 12.91
N THR A 4 28.18 -1.96 12.97
CA THR A 4 26.75 -2.16 12.73
C THR A 4 25.85 -1.18 13.51
N GLU A 5 26.35 -0.66 14.63
CA GLU A 5 25.64 0.36 15.43
C GLU A 5 25.56 1.73 14.74
N GLU A 6 26.62 2.17 14.06
CA GLU A 6 26.63 3.47 13.36
C GLU A 6 25.66 3.47 12.17
N PHE A 7 25.61 2.38 11.39
CA PHE A 7 24.66 2.24 10.28
C PHE A 7 23.21 2.18 10.78
N ASN A 8 22.97 1.47 11.88
CA ASN A 8 21.66 1.45 12.50
C ASN A 8 21.20 2.83 12.99
N LEU A 9 22.12 3.67 13.45
CA LEU A 9 21.82 5.05 13.85
C LEU A 9 21.46 5.91 12.62
N LEU A 10 22.23 5.81 11.53
CA LEU A 10 21.95 6.52 10.29
C LEU A 10 20.60 6.09 9.67
N LEU A 11 20.28 4.79 9.65
CA LEU A 11 18.99 4.31 9.14
C LEU A 11 17.82 4.79 10.01
N LYS A 12 17.98 4.85 11.33
CA LYS A 12 16.98 5.46 12.22
C LYS A 12 16.81 6.96 11.99
N GLU A 13 17.90 7.66 11.70
CA GLU A 13 17.83 9.07 11.34
C GLU A 13 17.13 9.28 10.00
N ALA A 14 17.42 8.43 9.00
CA ALA A 14 16.73 8.45 7.71
C ALA A 14 15.23 8.22 7.88
N ASP A 15 14.82 7.22 8.68
CA ASP A 15 13.41 6.98 8.98
C ASP A 15 12.74 8.18 9.68
N LYS A 16 13.42 8.80 10.64
CA LYS A 16 12.94 10.04 11.26
C LYS A 16 12.73 11.17 10.23
N LYS A 17 13.65 11.33 9.27
CA LYS A 17 13.52 12.31 8.18
C LYS A 17 12.35 11.98 7.27
N LYS A 18 12.17 10.71 6.92
CA LYS A 18 11.00 10.22 6.16
C LYS A 18 9.68 10.59 6.84
N LEU A 19 9.56 10.35 8.15
CA LEU A 19 8.36 10.70 8.93
C LEU A 19 8.09 12.21 8.98
N GLN A 20 9.12 13.04 8.82
CA GLN A 20 9.01 14.50 8.70
C GLN A 20 8.66 14.96 7.28
N GLY A 21 8.57 14.05 6.31
CA GLY A 21 8.37 14.35 4.90
C GLY A 21 9.64 14.80 4.18
N GLU A 22 10.80 14.76 4.84
CA GLU A 22 12.10 15.18 4.30
C GLU A 22 12.75 14.04 3.49
N HIS A 23 12.00 13.50 2.51
CA HIS A 23 12.38 12.29 1.76
C HIS A 23 13.74 12.38 1.07
N ILE A 24 14.10 13.55 0.51
CA ILE A 24 15.40 13.72 -0.16
C ILE A 24 16.55 13.64 0.84
N GLU A 25 16.36 14.16 2.05
CA GLU A 25 17.37 14.09 3.10
C GLU A 25 17.52 12.67 3.64
N ALA A 26 16.40 11.96 3.82
CA ALA A 26 16.41 10.54 4.16
C ALA A 26 17.20 9.71 3.12
N ILE A 27 16.99 9.96 1.83
CA ILE A 27 17.76 9.30 0.76
C ILE A 27 19.26 9.56 0.89
N LYS A 28 19.68 10.82 1.10
CA LYS A 28 21.10 11.15 1.26
C LYS A 28 21.75 10.44 2.45
N ILE A 29 21.02 10.32 3.56
CA ILE A 29 21.53 9.59 4.73
C ILE A 29 21.70 8.09 4.38
N CYS A 30 20.75 7.48 3.68
CA CYS A 30 20.90 6.10 3.23
C CYS A 30 22.05 5.93 2.22
N GLU A 31 22.28 6.92 1.33
CA GLU A 31 23.42 6.94 0.42
C GLU A 31 24.75 7.00 1.19
N GLN A 32 24.84 7.68 2.34
CA GLN A 32 26.02 7.67 3.19
C GLN A 32 26.30 6.28 3.78
N VAL A 33 25.26 5.53 4.15
CA VAL A 33 25.40 4.12 4.55
C VAL A 33 26.00 3.31 3.39
N LEU A 34 25.47 3.50 2.17
CA LEU A 34 25.92 2.75 0.99
C LEU A 34 27.35 3.11 0.52
N VAL A 35 27.90 4.27 0.89
CA VAL A 35 29.33 4.60 0.64
C VAL A 35 30.24 3.60 1.39
N ASN A 36 29.81 3.12 2.55
CA ASN A 36 30.59 2.25 3.40
C ASN A 36 30.18 0.78 3.28
N ASP A 37 28.91 0.51 2.98
CA ASP A 37 28.37 -0.84 2.82
C ASP A 37 27.42 -0.90 1.61
N LEU A 38 27.95 -1.30 0.46
CA LEU A 38 27.20 -1.46 -0.79
C LEU A 38 26.22 -2.64 -0.78
N GLU A 39 26.24 -3.46 0.26
CA GLU A 39 25.37 -4.62 0.40
C GLU A 39 24.28 -4.43 1.47
N CYS A 40 24.16 -3.21 2.03
CA CYS A 40 23.11 -2.87 2.99
C CYS A 40 21.73 -2.90 2.31
N VAL A 41 21.01 -3.98 2.52
CA VAL A 41 19.67 -4.21 1.95
C VAL A 41 18.69 -3.14 2.42
N GLU A 42 18.69 -2.86 3.72
CA GLU A 42 17.80 -1.91 4.36
C GLU A 42 17.96 -0.49 3.80
N ALA A 43 19.19 -0.08 3.50
CA ALA A 43 19.43 1.23 2.90
C ALA A 43 18.82 1.35 1.50
N TYR A 44 18.87 0.32 0.67
CA TYR A 44 18.21 0.30 -0.63
C TYR A 44 16.69 0.30 -0.50
N GLU A 45 16.13 -0.37 0.49
CA GLU A 45 14.68 -0.40 0.74
C GLU A 45 14.19 0.98 1.19
N GLU A 46 14.88 1.63 2.12
CA GLU A 46 14.57 3.00 2.56
C GLU A 46 14.67 4.00 1.40
N ILE A 47 15.70 3.91 0.55
CA ILE A 47 15.80 4.73 -0.67
C ILE A 47 14.61 4.48 -1.59
N GLY A 48 14.23 3.22 -1.77
CA GLY A 48 13.09 2.83 -2.60
C GLY A 48 11.77 3.40 -2.09
N ASP A 49 11.51 3.29 -0.78
CA ASP A 49 10.32 3.80 -0.12
C ASP A 49 10.22 5.34 -0.17
N ASN A 50 11.34 6.03 0.05
CA ASN A 50 11.39 7.48 -0.08
C ASN A 50 11.14 7.96 -1.52
N TYR A 51 11.71 7.26 -2.53
CA TYR A 51 11.41 7.56 -3.94
C TYR A 51 9.96 7.23 -4.30
N LEU A 52 9.37 6.21 -3.71
CA LEU A 52 7.96 5.87 -3.88
C LEU A 52 7.06 6.98 -3.34
N SER A 53 7.36 7.50 -2.14
CA SER A 53 6.64 8.63 -1.52
C SER A 53 6.72 9.90 -2.39
N LEU A 54 7.85 10.12 -3.06
CA LEU A 54 8.06 11.19 -4.04
C LEU A 54 7.46 10.90 -5.42
N ARG A 55 6.85 9.73 -5.64
CA ARG A 55 6.35 9.24 -6.92
C ARG A 55 7.40 9.09 -8.01
N TYR A 56 8.66 8.92 -7.64
CA TYR A 56 9.77 8.66 -8.56
C TYR A 56 9.89 7.15 -8.81
N TYR A 57 8.83 6.56 -9.38
CA TYR A 57 8.66 5.10 -9.50
C TYR A 57 9.83 4.37 -10.18
N ASP A 58 10.48 4.98 -11.18
CA ASP A 58 11.63 4.34 -11.83
C ASP A 58 12.87 4.30 -10.94
N LYS A 59 13.07 5.34 -10.11
CA LYS A 59 14.15 5.34 -9.12
C LYS A 59 13.85 4.36 -7.99
N ALA A 60 12.62 4.33 -7.52
CA ALA A 60 12.17 3.34 -6.52
C ALA A 60 12.42 1.90 -7.02
N LYS A 61 12.00 1.57 -8.24
CA LYS A 61 12.26 0.26 -8.86
C LYS A 61 13.75 -0.10 -8.90
N LYS A 62 14.62 0.85 -9.25
CA LYS A 62 16.08 0.60 -9.31
C LYS A 62 16.63 0.25 -7.93
N ALA A 63 16.30 1.01 -6.91
CA ALA A 63 16.76 0.76 -5.54
C ALA A 63 16.23 -0.58 -5.00
N LEU A 64 14.92 -0.83 -5.14
CA LEU A 64 14.27 -2.05 -4.66
C LEU A 64 14.74 -3.32 -5.42
N ASN A 65 15.00 -3.22 -6.73
CA ASN A 65 15.60 -4.34 -7.45
C ASN A 65 17.02 -4.64 -6.94
N ARG A 66 17.79 -3.62 -6.54
CA ARG A 66 19.10 -3.86 -5.93
C ARG A 66 18.99 -4.53 -4.57
N SER A 67 18.05 -4.09 -3.72
CA SER A 67 17.72 -4.75 -2.46
C SER A 67 17.40 -6.24 -2.68
N LEU A 68 16.52 -6.57 -3.64
CA LEU A 68 16.11 -7.94 -3.92
C LEU A 68 17.17 -8.79 -4.64
N GLN A 69 18.15 -8.17 -5.33
CA GLN A 69 19.35 -8.88 -5.80
C GLN A 69 20.24 -9.35 -4.64
N LEU A 70 20.33 -8.53 -3.59
CA LEU A 70 21.12 -8.84 -2.39
C LEU A 70 20.37 -9.80 -1.46
N ASN A 71 19.07 -9.58 -1.26
CA ASN A 71 18.21 -10.44 -0.45
C ASN A 71 16.87 -10.73 -1.15
N PRO A 72 16.78 -11.78 -1.98
CA PRO A 72 15.54 -12.15 -2.68
C PRO A 72 14.36 -12.49 -1.74
N ARG A 73 14.66 -12.81 -0.48
CA ARG A 73 13.67 -13.15 0.55
C ARG A 73 13.39 -11.99 1.51
N SER A 74 13.65 -10.74 1.13
CA SER A 74 13.16 -9.60 1.89
C SER A 74 11.64 -9.45 1.68
N ALA A 75 10.86 -9.59 2.75
CA ALA A 75 9.42 -9.33 2.73
C ALA A 75 9.15 -7.87 2.38
N ASN A 76 9.86 -6.94 3.03
CA ASN A 76 9.73 -5.51 2.81
C ASN A 76 10.11 -5.10 1.37
N GLY A 77 11.23 -5.59 0.84
CA GLY A 77 11.65 -5.32 -0.54
C GLY A 77 10.62 -5.79 -1.57
N ASN A 78 10.08 -7.01 -1.40
CA ASN A 78 9.00 -7.53 -2.24
C ASN A 78 7.70 -6.72 -2.09
N TYR A 79 7.31 -6.36 -0.86
CA TYR A 79 6.14 -5.52 -0.60
C TYR A 79 6.25 -4.15 -1.28
N LEU A 80 7.36 -3.44 -1.07
CA LEU A 80 7.56 -2.11 -1.66
C LEU A 80 7.59 -2.15 -3.19
N LEU A 81 8.25 -3.15 -3.78
CA LEU A 81 8.27 -3.29 -5.24
C LEU A 81 6.89 -3.65 -5.80
N GLY A 82 6.14 -4.51 -5.12
CA GLY A 82 4.75 -4.80 -5.43
C GLY A 82 3.86 -3.55 -5.37
N PHE A 83 4.06 -2.71 -4.34
CA PHE A 83 3.36 -1.44 -4.21
C PHE A 83 3.71 -0.46 -5.35
N VAL A 84 5.00 -0.37 -5.74
CA VAL A 84 5.40 0.44 -6.91
C VAL A 84 4.69 -0.02 -8.18
N PHE A 85 4.59 -1.33 -8.43
CA PHE A 85 3.87 -1.85 -9.59
C PHE A 85 2.37 -1.57 -9.51
N SER A 86 1.76 -1.65 -8.33
CA SER A 86 0.37 -1.23 -8.10
C SER A 86 0.16 0.24 -8.45
N ALA A 87 1.06 1.12 -8.00
CA ALA A 87 0.98 2.56 -8.24
C ALA A 87 1.05 2.95 -9.72
N VAL A 88 1.72 2.14 -10.55
CA VAL A 88 1.79 2.35 -12.02
C VAL A 88 0.76 1.52 -12.80
N GLY A 89 -0.11 0.78 -12.12
CA GLY A 89 -1.20 0.00 -12.74
C GLY A 89 -0.74 -1.34 -13.34
N ASP A 90 0.46 -1.80 -13.04
CA ASP A 90 0.94 -3.12 -13.45
C ASP A 90 0.51 -4.18 -12.42
N TRP A 91 -0.79 -4.50 -12.47
CA TRP A 91 -1.41 -5.38 -11.48
C TRP A 91 -0.80 -6.77 -11.43
N LYS A 92 -0.38 -7.31 -12.57
CA LYS A 92 0.20 -8.67 -12.63
C LYS A 92 1.52 -8.75 -11.87
N ARG A 93 2.45 -7.83 -12.14
CA ARG A 93 3.72 -7.79 -11.41
C ARG A 93 3.51 -7.40 -9.95
N SER A 94 2.56 -6.49 -9.67
CA SER A 94 2.20 -6.16 -8.30
C SER A 94 1.79 -7.41 -7.51
N ILE A 95 0.88 -8.21 -8.05
CA ILE A 95 0.41 -9.45 -7.40
C ILE A 95 1.58 -10.42 -7.17
N GLU A 96 2.43 -10.63 -8.19
CA GLU A 96 3.59 -11.54 -8.08
C GLU A 96 4.51 -11.18 -6.91
N TYR A 97 4.87 -9.91 -6.76
CA TYR A 97 5.74 -9.46 -5.67
C TYR A 97 5.03 -9.46 -4.33
N LEU A 98 3.74 -9.08 -4.27
CA LEU A 98 2.98 -9.09 -3.02
C LEU A 98 2.66 -10.51 -2.53
N GLU A 99 2.44 -11.47 -3.42
CA GLU A 99 2.32 -12.89 -3.05
C GLU A 99 3.63 -13.42 -2.44
N ARG A 100 4.80 -13.06 -3.02
CA ARG A 100 6.11 -13.40 -2.42
C ARG A 100 6.28 -12.75 -1.04
N ALA A 101 5.85 -11.51 -0.86
CA ALA A 101 5.89 -10.85 0.44
C ALA A 101 5.01 -11.59 1.47
N ASP A 102 3.77 -11.98 1.11
CA ASP A 102 2.87 -12.74 2.00
C ASP A 102 3.37 -14.17 2.27
N GLU A 103 4.09 -14.81 1.34
CA GLU A 103 4.77 -16.10 1.58
C GLU A 103 5.89 -16.00 2.63
N ILE A 104 6.58 -14.85 2.69
CA ILE A 104 7.70 -14.63 3.62
C ILE A 104 7.17 -14.14 4.97
N GLU A 105 6.26 -13.18 4.97
CA GLU A 105 5.62 -12.59 6.14
C GLU A 105 4.11 -12.71 6.06
N ALA A 106 3.62 -13.90 6.41
CA ALA A 106 2.22 -14.24 6.27
C ALA A 106 1.33 -13.42 7.22
N ASN A 107 0.14 -13.05 6.73
CA ASN A 107 -0.87 -12.32 7.49
C ASN A 107 -0.45 -10.90 7.92
N HIS A 108 0.48 -10.27 7.23
CA HIS A 108 0.75 -8.85 7.44
C HIS A 108 -0.40 -8.01 6.82
N PRO A 109 -1.14 -7.19 7.61
CA PRO A 109 -2.35 -6.52 7.12
C PRO A 109 -2.10 -5.62 5.92
N GLU A 110 -0.97 -4.90 5.90
CA GLU A 110 -0.61 -3.98 4.82
C GLU A 110 -0.26 -4.71 3.52
N ILE A 111 0.48 -5.83 3.60
CA ILE A 111 0.77 -6.69 2.45
C ILE A 111 -0.54 -7.21 1.86
N LEU A 112 -1.43 -7.74 2.71
CA LEU A 112 -2.74 -8.24 2.28
C LEU A 112 -3.62 -7.14 1.70
N ARG A 113 -3.58 -5.91 2.26
CA ARG A 113 -4.30 -4.76 1.72
C ARG A 113 -3.87 -4.48 0.28
N CYS A 114 -2.57 -4.34 0.05
CA CYS A 114 -2.02 -4.07 -1.28
C CYS A 114 -2.27 -5.21 -2.26
N LEU A 115 -2.17 -6.47 -1.80
CA LEU A 115 -2.43 -7.66 -2.59
C LEU A 115 -3.91 -7.74 -3.01
N GLY A 116 -4.83 -7.57 -2.06
CA GLY A 116 -6.27 -7.58 -2.32
C GLY A 116 -6.68 -6.47 -3.29
N TRP A 117 -6.13 -5.26 -3.12
CA TRP A 117 -6.32 -4.15 -4.04
C TRP A 117 -5.86 -4.49 -5.46
N SER A 118 -4.65 -5.02 -5.61
CA SER A 118 -4.07 -5.35 -6.92
C SER A 118 -4.85 -6.47 -7.63
N ILE A 119 -5.25 -7.50 -6.90
CA ILE A 119 -6.08 -8.61 -7.41
C ILE A 119 -7.46 -8.10 -7.84
N PHE A 120 -8.06 -7.18 -7.09
CA PHE A 120 -9.34 -6.58 -7.47
C PHE A 120 -9.24 -5.81 -8.78
N HIS A 121 -8.19 -5.00 -8.94
CA HIS A 121 -7.97 -4.19 -10.14
C HIS A 121 -7.48 -5.01 -11.34
N GLU A 122 -6.85 -6.16 -11.13
CA GLU A 122 -6.52 -7.11 -12.19
C GLU A 122 -7.77 -7.78 -12.78
N GLY A 123 -8.93 -7.68 -12.09
CA GLY A 123 -10.23 -8.19 -12.53
C GLY A 123 -10.80 -9.34 -11.69
N GLN A 124 -10.02 -9.92 -10.79
CA GLN A 124 -10.45 -10.98 -9.88
C GLN A 124 -11.18 -10.40 -8.65
N ARG A 125 -12.25 -9.62 -8.88
CA ARG A 125 -12.91 -8.78 -7.89
C ARG A 125 -13.26 -9.52 -6.58
N LYS A 126 -13.89 -10.70 -6.68
CA LYS A 126 -14.30 -11.47 -5.50
C LYS A 126 -13.11 -11.91 -4.65
N ARG A 127 -12.03 -12.38 -5.31
CA ARG A 127 -10.79 -12.79 -4.62
C ARG A 127 -10.14 -11.59 -3.92
N GLY A 128 -10.06 -10.44 -4.60
CA GLY A 128 -9.52 -9.21 -4.02
C GLY A 128 -10.29 -8.75 -2.78
N ILE A 129 -11.64 -8.76 -2.83
CA ILE A 129 -12.49 -8.43 -1.68
C ILE A 129 -12.23 -9.37 -0.49
N ILE A 130 -12.15 -10.69 -0.72
CA ILE A 130 -11.89 -11.67 0.34
C ILE A 130 -10.54 -11.39 1.03
N ILE A 131 -9.51 -11.05 0.27
CA ILE A 131 -8.18 -10.75 0.82
C ILE A 131 -8.21 -9.43 1.61
N LEU A 132 -8.91 -8.40 1.13
CA LEU A 132 -9.12 -7.16 1.86
C LEU A 132 -9.94 -7.36 3.14
N GLU A 133 -10.96 -8.23 3.13
CA GLU A 133 -11.71 -8.60 4.34
C GLU A 133 -10.80 -9.33 5.35
N ARG A 134 -9.87 -10.19 4.88
CA ARG A 134 -8.86 -10.82 5.73
C ARG A 134 -7.93 -9.77 6.35
N ALA A 135 -7.44 -8.81 5.57
CA ALA A 135 -6.63 -7.69 6.07
C ALA A 135 -7.39 -6.88 7.14
N LEU A 136 -8.68 -6.59 6.89
CA LEU A 136 -9.51 -5.86 7.84
C LEU A 136 -9.75 -6.65 9.15
N ASN A 137 -9.86 -7.97 9.10
CA ASN A 137 -9.98 -8.80 10.30
C ASN A 137 -8.72 -8.75 11.17
N LEU A 138 -7.55 -8.58 10.55
CA LEU A 138 -6.26 -8.45 11.26
C LEU A 138 -6.04 -7.04 11.81
N SER A 139 -6.56 -6.01 11.13
CA SER A 139 -6.46 -4.60 11.54
C SER A 139 -7.80 -3.89 11.39
N GLN A 140 -8.71 -4.12 12.34
CA GLN A 140 -10.15 -3.77 12.25
C GLN A 140 -10.47 -2.29 12.09
N ASN A 141 -9.58 -1.40 12.51
CA ASN A 141 -9.78 0.05 12.52
C ASN A 141 -8.78 0.77 11.62
N ASP A 142 -8.15 0.09 10.68
CA ASP A 142 -7.25 0.72 9.73
C ASP A 142 -8.05 1.49 8.67
N PRO A 143 -7.93 2.84 8.60
CA PRO A 143 -8.71 3.66 7.67
C PRO A 143 -8.36 3.39 6.20
N LEU A 144 -7.13 2.94 5.90
CA LEU A 144 -6.72 2.61 4.53
C LEU A 144 -7.39 1.32 4.06
N ILE A 145 -7.39 0.27 4.89
CA ILE A 145 -8.05 -1.00 4.57
C ILE A 145 -9.56 -0.79 4.42
N LEU A 146 -10.18 -0.03 5.35
CA LEU A 146 -11.60 0.31 5.28
C LEU A 146 -11.93 1.07 4.00
N SER A 147 -11.09 2.03 3.62
CA SER A 147 -11.28 2.84 2.41
C SER A 147 -11.16 1.99 1.15
N ASP A 148 -10.10 1.19 1.04
CA ASP A 148 -9.85 0.33 -0.13
C ASP A 148 -10.98 -0.68 -0.32
N LEU A 149 -11.40 -1.36 0.77
CA LEU A 149 -12.53 -2.28 0.72
C LEU A 149 -13.85 -1.57 0.39
N GLY A 150 -14.05 -0.35 0.92
CA GLY A 150 -15.20 0.50 0.60
C GLY A 150 -15.28 0.84 -0.90
N VAL A 151 -14.13 1.18 -1.52
CA VAL A 151 -14.03 1.41 -2.97
C VAL A 151 -14.32 0.14 -3.75
N CYS A 152 -13.78 -1.00 -3.32
CA CYS A 152 -14.06 -2.29 -3.97
C CYS A 152 -15.55 -2.63 -3.94
N TYR A 153 -16.22 -2.47 -2.80
CA TYR A 153 -17.67 -2.69 -2.71
C TYR A 153 -18.49 -1.68 -3.53
N LEU A 154 -18.08 -0.42 -3.60
CA LEU A 154 -18.73 0.58 -4.45
C LEU A 154 -18.67 0.16 -5.93
N ASN A 155 -17.49 -0.27 -6.39
CA ASN A 155 -17.29 -0.75 -7.76
C ASN A 155 -18.03 -2.07 -8.05
N ASP A 156 -18.24 -2.90 -7.04
CA ASP A 156 -19.06 -4.12 -7.14
C ASP A 156 -20.55 -3.85 -6.93
N LYS A 157 -20.97 -2.57 -6.86
CA LYS A 157 -22.36 -2.10 -6.66
C LYS A 157 -22.99 -2.54 -5.34
N ASN A 158 -22.17 -2.94 -4.36
CA ASN A 158 -22.63 -3.21 -3.01
C ASN A 158 -22.61 -1.92 -2.18
N PHE A 159 -23.57 -1.05 -2.48
CA PHE A 159 -23.65 0.30 -1.92
C PHE A 159 -23.83 0.31 -0.40
N GLU A 160 -24.52 -0.71 0.16
CA GLU A 160 -24.78 -0.80 1.59
C GLU A 160 -23.48 -1.06 2.37
N ARG A 161 -22.70 -2.07 1.96
CA ARG A 161 -21.39 -2.34 2.58
C ARG A 161 -20.41 -1.19 2.39
N ALA A 162 -20.35 -0.61 1.19
CA ALA A 162 -19.51 0.56 0.93
C ALA A 162 -19.83 1.73 1.87
N ALA A 163 -21.13 2.04 2.06
CA ALA A 163 -21.55 3.13 2.94
C ALA A 163 -21.17 2.88 4.42
N VAL A 164 -21.26 1.64 4.89
CA VAL A 164 -20.85 1.27 6.27
C VAL A 164 -19.36 1.51 6.47
N LEU A 165 -18.54 1.09 5.51
CA LEU A 165 -17.07 1.23 5.60
C LEU A 165 -16.64 2.70 5.59
N PHE A 166 -17.16 3.52 4.64
CA PHE A 166 -16.80 4.94 4.62
C PHE A 166 -17.32 5.72 5.83
N LYS A 167 -18.46 5.34 6.42
CA LYS A 167 -18.88 5.92 7.70
C LYS A 167 -17.90 5.58 8.81
N LYS A 168 -17.44 4.34 8.88
CA LYS A 168 -16.45 3.92 9.86
C LYS A 168 -15.13 4.67 9.70
N VAL A 169 -14.67 4.92 8.46
CA VAL A 169 -13.51 5.80 8.21
C VAL A 169 -13.75 7.20 8.79
N LEU A 170 -14.94 7.79 8.57
CA LEU A 170 -15.27 9.13 9.08
C LEU A 170 -15.46 9.17 10.59
N GLU A 171 -15.77 8.06 11.25
CA GLU A 171 -15.78 7.95 12.71
C GLU A 171 -14.35 8.00 13.30
N ILE A 172 -13.37 7.41 12.58
CA ILE A 172 -11.95 7.40 12.97
C ILE A 172 -11.26 8.70 12.56
N GLU A 173 -11.51 9.16 11.34
CA GLU A 173 -10.93 10.35 10.74
C GLU A 173 -12.04 11.32 10.27
N PRO A 174 -12.63 12.16 11.14
CA PRO A 174 -13.76 13.03 10.79
C PRO A 174 -13.45 14.03 9.67
N GLN A 175 -12.19 14.37 9.46
CA GLN A 175 -11.73 15.33 8.44
C GLN A 175 -11.30 14.65 7.12
N ASN A 176 -11.48 13.34 6.97
CA ASN A 176 -11.10 12.63 5.74
C ASN A 176 -12.07 13.01 4.60
N GLU A 177 -11.64 13.98 3.78
CA GLU A 177 -12.43 14.49 2.66
C GLU A 177 -12.70 13.41 1.61
N LYS A 178 -11.70 12.54 1.31
CA LYS A 178 -11.87 11.44 0.34
C LYS A 178 -12.96 10.47 0.78
N ALA A 179 -12.96 10.07 2.06
CA ALA A 179 -14.01 9.19 2.57
C ALA A 179 -15.40 9.85 2.50
N ARG A 180 -15.50 11.17 2.75
CA ARG A 180 -16.72 11.94 2.62
C ARG A 180 -17.23 12.00 1.17
N GLU A 181 -16.32 12.24 0.22
CA GLU A 181 -16.63 12.22 -1.21
C GLU A 181 -17.12 10.84 -1.67
N CYS A 182 -16.39 9.77 -1.26
CA CYS A 182 -16.78 8.40 -1.56
C CYS A 182 -18.17 8.05 -0.98
N LEU A 183 -18.46 8.45 0.26
CA LEU A 183 -19.78 8.23 0.86
C LEU A 183 -20.89 8.98 0.11
N ASN A 184 -20.62 10.18 -0.38
CA ASN A 184 -21.59 10.94 -1.20
C ASN A 184 -21.78 10.25 -2.56
N ALA A 185 -20.73 9.76 -3.19
CA ALA A 185 -20.82 8.98 -4.43
C ALA A 185 -21.65 7.71 -4.23
N VAL A 186 -21.45 6.97 -3.13
CA VAL A 186 -22.25 5.79 -2.77
C VAL A 186 -23.74 6.15 -2.72
N LYS A 187 -24.11 7.22 -1.99
CA LYS A 187 -25.50 7.66 -1.86
C LYS A 187 -26.12 8.05 -3.21
N PHE A 188 -25.35 8.74 -4.05
CA PHE A 188 -25.77 9.12 -5.39
C PHE A 188 -26.05 7.89 -6.26
N PHE A 189 -25.08 6.97 -6.39
CA PHE A 189 -25.25 5.77 -7.22
C PHE A 189 -26.34 4.84 -6.69
N GLN A 190 -26.49 4.71 -5.38
CA GLN A 190 -27.57 3.92 -4.77
C GLN A 190 -28.96 4.48 -5.18
N LYS A 191 -29.12 5.81 -5.16
CA LYS A 191 -30.37 6.48 -5.58
C LYS A 191 -30.66 6.26 -7.06
N GLU A 192 -29.66 6.47 -7.92
CA GLU A 192 -29.81 6.30 -9.36
C GLU A 192 -30.10 4.83 -9.73
N PHE A 193 -29.44 3.89 -9.07
CA PHE A 193 -29.67 2.46 -9.29
C PHE A 193 -31.09 2.02 -8.89
N LYS A 194 -31.65 2.59 -7.80
CA LYS A 194 -33.06 2.37 -7.40
C LYS A 194 -34.04 2.91 -8.43
N LYS A 195 -33.80 4.12 -8.98
CA LYS A 195 -34.66 4.70 -10.04
C LYS A 195 -34.69 3.82 -11.28
N LEU A 196 -33.53 3.36 -11.75
CA LEU A 196 -33.41 2.50 -12.93
C LEU A 196 -34.12 1.15 -12.75
N ARG A 197 -34.15 0.61 -11.53
CA ARG A 197 -34.85 -0.62 -11.21
C ARG A 197 -36.36 -0.44 -11.25
N ASN A 198 -36.87 0.64 -10.63
CA ASN A 198 -38.33 0.97 -10.60
C ASN A 198 -38.88 1.40 -11.96
N SER A 199 -38.03 1.80 -12.91
CA SER A 199 -38.48 2.17 -14.27
C SER A 199 -38.56 0.96 -15.22
N LYS A 200 -38.20 -0.23 -14.77
CA LYS A 200 -38.25 -1.48 -15.56
C LYS A 200 -39.35 -2.44 -15.07
N GLU A 201 -39.98 -2.10 -13.96
CA GLU A 201 -41.22 -2.73 -13.46
C GLU A 201 -42.44 -1.94 -13.96
#